data_24b417a843b0240c57c99db720468dc4
#
_entry.id   24b417a843b0240c57c99db720468dc4
#
_cell.length_a   1.000
_cell.length_b   1.000
_cell.length_c   1.000
_cell.angle_alpha   90.00
_cell.angle_beta   90.00
_cell.angle_gamma   90.00
#
_symmetry.space_group_name_H-M   'P 1'
#
loop_
_entity.id
_entity.type
_entity.pdbx_description
1 polymer ?
#
loop_
_entity_poly.entity_id
_entity_poly.type
_entity_poly.pdbx_seq_one_letter_code
_entity_poly.pdbx_strand_id
1 'polypeptide(L)' 'MARIGFYGRLAERFGREIGIDLPDDATVATVRAQLGGLDPATIRALVNDATASEQTSVGPGDRVDFLPPLSGG' A
#
# COMPACT_ATOMS: atom_id res chain seq x y z
N MET A 1 -6.18 -0.54 13.24
CA MET A 1 -5.38 0.33 12.37
C MET A 1 -4.47 -0.52 11.50
N ALA A 2 -4.47 -0.29 10.22
CA ALA A 2 -3.60 -1.01 9.30
C ALA A 2 -2.25 -0.30 9.20
N ARG A 3 -1.19 -1.07 8.98
CA ARG A 3 0.15 -0.53 8.80
C ARG A 3 0.51 -0.53 7.33
N ILE A 4 1.01 0.59 6.86
CA ILE A 4 1.37 0.76 5.45
C ILE A 4 2.86 1.05 5.38
N GLY A 5 3.59 0.18 4.70
CA GLY A 5 5.03 0.35 4.48
C GLY A 5 5.33 0.88 3.10
N PHE A 6 6.37 1.69 2.99
CA PHE A 6 6.79 2.29 1.73
C PHE A 6 8.28 2.08 1.53
N TYR A 7 8.68 1.92 0.28
CA TYR A 7 10.07 1.66 -0.08
C TYR A 7 10.54 2.65 -1.16
N GLY A 8 11.85 2.88 -1.20
CA GLY A 8 12.46 3.74 -2.20
C GLY A 8 11.88 5.14 -2.18
N ARG A 9 11.52 5.65 -3.34
CA ARG A 9 10.99 7.00 -3.48
C ARG A 9 9.68 7.20 -2.74
N LEU A 10 8.91 6.14 -2.56
CA LEU A 10 7.67 6.22 -1.83
C LEU A 10 7.92 6.53 -0.37
N ALA A 11 9.00 5.99 0.21
CA ALA A 11 9.36 6.30 1.58
C ALA A 11 9.75 7.75 1.77
N GLU A 12 10.33 8.37 0.75
CA GLU A 12 10.66 9.79 0.82
C GLU A 12 9.41 10.66 0.85
N ARG A 13 8.34 10.21 0.21
CA ARG A 13 7.10 10.96 0.11
C ARG A 13 6.17 10.72 1.30
N PHE A 14 6.03 9.47 1.74
CA PHE A 14 5.06 9.10 2.76
C PHE A 14 5.69 8.76 4.12
N GLY A 15 7.00 8.52 4.16
CA GLY A 15 7.66 7.93 5.31
C GLY A 15 7.80 6.42 5.12
N ARG A 16 8.57 5.78 5.96
CA ARG A 16 8.79 4.34 5.84
C ARG A 16 7.59 3.51 6.22
N GLU A 17 6.84 3.98 7.20
CA GLU A 17 5.69 3.26 7.70
C GLU A 17 4.72 4.25 8.32
N ILE A 18 3.44 4.09 7.99
CA ILE A 18 2.38 4.88 8.60
C ILE A 18 1.26 3.95 9.04
N GLY A 19 0.48 4.39 10.02
CA GLY A 19 -0.74 3.68 10.42
C GLY A 19 -1.93 4.47 9.94
N ILE A 20 -2.92 3.79 9.38
CA ILE A 20 -4.15 4.44 8.95
C ILE A 20 -5.37 3.66 9.38
N ASP A 21 -6.47 4.38 9.58
CA ASP A 21 -7.76 3.76 9.85
C ASP A 21 -8.46 3.50 8.53
N LEU A 22 -9.01 2.30 8.40
CA LEU A 22 -9.70 1.87 7.20
C LEU A 22 -11.12 1.42 7.54
N PRO A 23 -12.06 1.58 6.60
CA PRO A 23 -13.39 1.00 6.79
C PRO A 23 -13.34 -0.52 6.79
N ASP A 24 -14.39 -1.16 7.30
CA ASP A 24 -14.43 -2.62 7.46
C ASP A 24 -14.31 -3.37 6.15
N ASP A 25 -14.74 -2.77 5.05
CA ASP A 25 -14.70 -3.38 3.73
C ASP A 25 -13.54 -2.89 2.88
N ALA A 26 -12.49 -2.38 3.50
CA ALA A 26 -11.35 -1.83 2.77
C ALA A 26 -10.62 -2.88 1.95
N THR A 27 -10.08 -2.44 0.83
CA THR A 27 -9.23 -3.23 -0.05
C THR A 27 -7.95 -2.45 -0.32
N VAL A 28 -7.03 -3.04 -1.08
CA VAL A 28 -5.83 -2.33 -1.52
C VAL A 28 -6.22 -1.06 -2.27
N ALA A 29 -7.24 -1.13 -3.12
CA ALA A 29 -7.72 0.06 -3.84
C ALA A 29 -8.17 1.16 -2.89
N THR A 30 -8.81 0.80 -1.78
CA THR A 30 -9.22 1.76 -0.76
C THR A 30 -8.01 2.49 -0.18
N VAL A 31 -6.95 1.73 0.13
CA VAL A 31 -5.71 2.30 0.68
C VAL A 31 -5.09 3.27 -0.32
N ARG A 32 -5.00 2.87 -1.59
CA ARG A 32 -4.44 3.75 -2.62
C ARG A 32 -5.25 5.04 -2.76
N ALA A 33 -6.56 4.93 -2.75
CA ALA A 33 -7.43 6.10 -2.89
C ALA A 33 -7.28 7.05 -1.70
N GLN A 34 -7.17 6.50 -0.51
CA GLN A 34 -7.05 7.31 0.70
C GLN A 34 -5.73 8.08 0.74
N LEU A 35 -4.63 7.45 0.31
CA LEU A 35 -3.32 8.07 0.34
C LEU A 35 -3.05 8.94 -0.90
N GLY A 36 -3.53 8.53 -2.05
CA GLY A 36 -3.30 9.24 -3.30
C GLY A 36 -1.91 9.01 -3.89
N GLY A 37 -1.80 9.10 -5.19
CA GLY A 37 -0.50 9.04 -5.85
C GLY A 37 0.15 7.66 -5.92
N LEU A 38 -0.61 6.61 -5.68
CA LEU A 38 -0.11 5.23 -5.73
C LEU A 38 -0.74 4.52 -6.93
N ASP A 39 -0.19 4.78 -8.11
CA ASP A 39 -0.73 4.25 -9.37
C ASP A 39 -0.62 2.71 -9.40
N PRO A 40 -1.75 1.98 -9.48
CA PRO A 40 -1.71 0.52 -9.50
C PRO A 40 -0.99 -0.06 -10.72
N ALA A 41 -0.87 0.71 -11.80
CA ALA A 41 -0.17 0.24 -12.98
C ALA A 41 1.35 0.16 -12.77
N THR A 42 1.88 0.93 -11.84
CA THR A 42 3.33 1.01 -11.64
C THR A 42 3.78 0.65 -10.23
N ILE A 43 2.92 0.80 -9.25
CA ILE A 43 3.29 0.58 -7.85
C ILE A 43 2.60 -0.67 -7.33
N ARG A 44 3.40 -1.68 -7.02
CA ARG A 44 2.89 -2.95 -6.51
C ARG A 44 2.49 -2.86 -5.05
N ALA A 45 1.53 -3.69 -4.68
CA ALA A 45 1.11 -3.82 -3.29
C ALA A 45 1.29 -5.26 -2.83
N LEU A 46 1.80 -5.41 -1.61
CA LEU A 46 1.84 -6.68 -0.92
C LEU A 46 0.97 -6.56 0.33
N VAL A 47 0.21 -7.59 0.63
CA VAL A 47 -0.55 -7.65 1.88
C VAL A 47 0.00 -8.83 2.68
N ASN A 48 0.52 -8.55 3.87
CA ASN A 48 1.15 -9.53 4.73
C ASN A 48 2.19 -10.36 3.97
N ASP A 49 3.05 -9.67 3.22
CA ASP A 49 4.16 -10.22 2.43
C ASP A 49 3.75 -11.06 1.23
N ALA A 50 2.48 -11.05 0.86
CA ALA A 50 2.01 -11.77 -0.32
C ALA A 50 1.55 -10.77 -1.39
N THR A 51 1.86 -11.06 -2.65
CA THR A 51 1.41 -10.23 -3.76
C THR A 51 -0.11 -10.08 -3.70
N ALA A 52 -0.59 -8.86 -3.84
CA ALA A 52 -2.00 -8.57 -3.70
C ALA A 52 -2.54 -7.85 -4.93
N SER A 53 -3.84 -8.05 -5.18
CA SER A 53 -4.56 -7.31 -6.20
C SER A 53 -5.24 -6.10 -5.55
N GLU A 54 -5.84 -5.25 -6.37
CA GLU A 54 -6.60 -4.11 -5.87
C GLU A 54 -7.82 -4.53 -5.04
N GLN A 55 -8.29 -5.74 -5.24
CA GLN A 55 -9.48 -6.27 -4.57
C GLN A 55 -9.15 -7.05 -3.30
N THR A 56 -7.87 -7.23 -3.00
CA THR A 56 -7.46 -7.92 -1.79
C THR A 56 -7.91 -7.14 -0.57
N SER A 57 -8.61 -7.81 0.34
CA SER A 57 -9.11 -7.17 1.56
C SER A 57 -7.98 -6.78 2.49
N VAL A 58 -8.13 -5.63 3.14
CA VAL A 58 -7.18 -5.14 4.13
C VAL A 58 -7.95 -4.81 5.40
N GLY A 59 -7.67 -5.52 6.47
CA GLY A 59 -8.32 -5.29 7.75
C GLY A 59 -7.39 -4.68 8.79
N PRO A 60 -7.93 -4.40 9.98
CA PRO A 60 -7.10 -3.92 11.09
C PRO A 60 -6.06 -4.97 11.44
N GLY A 61 -4.84 -4.53 11.66
CA GLY A 61 -3.75 -5.45 11.95
C GLY A 61 -3.05 -6.01 10.72
N ASP A 62 -3.58 -5.80 9.53
CA ASP A 62 -2.90 -6.19 8.30
C ASP A 62 -1.80 -5.18 7.97
N ARG A 63 -0.81 -5.66 7.23
CA ARG A 63 0.26 -4.83 6.72
C ARG A 63 0.21 -4.78 5.21
N VAL A 64 0.26 -3.58 4.66
CA VAL A 64 0.33 -3.38 3.21
C VAL A 64 1.66 -2.71 2.89
N ASP A 65 2.42 -3.27 1.98
CA ASP A 65 3.67 -2.68 1.53
C ASP A 65 3.52 -2.24 0.08
N PHE A 66 3.91 -1.00 -0.21
CA PHE A 66 3.93 -0.47 -1.55
C PHE A 66 5.36 -0.38 -2.06
N LEU A 67 5.59 -0.95 -3.23
CA LEU A 67 6.90 -1.02 -3.85
C LEU A 67 6.91 -0.15 -5.10
N PRO A 68 7.90 0.74 -5.23
CA PRO A 68 8.00 1.56 -6.44
C PRO A 68 8.33 0.68 -7.64
N PRO A 69 8.11 1.19 -8.85
CA PRO A 69 8.51 0.45 -10.04
C PRO A 69 10.03 0.25 -10.03
N LEU A 70 10.45 -0.91 -10.50
CA LEU A 70 11.88 -1.14 -10.69
C LEU A 70 12.32 -0.22 -11.81
N SER A 71 13.07 0.78 -11.46
CA SER A 71 13.59 1.71 -12.43
C SER A 71 14.79 1.06 -13.10
N GLY A 72 14.53 0.06 -13.89
CA GLY A 72 15.55 -0.53 -14.71
C GLY A 72 15.79 0.31 -15.92
N GLY A 73 15.44 1.47 -15.80
CA GLY A 73 15.62 2.33 -16.92
C GLY A 73 14.70 3.40 -16.77
#